data_6393653a954ee2a3286929ab585c3fc6
#
_entry.id   6393653a954ee2a3286929ab585c3fc6
#
_cell.length_a   1.000
_cell.length_b   1.000
_cell.length_c   1.000
_cell.angle_alpha   90.00
_cell.angle_beta   90.00
_cell.angle_gamma   90.00
#
_symmetry.space_group_name_H-M   'P 1'
#
loop_
_entity.id
_entity.type
_entity.pdbx_description
1 polymer ?
#
loop_
_entity_poly.entity_id
_entity_poly.type
_entity_poly.pdbx_seq_one_letter_code
_entity_poly.pdbx_strand_id
1 'polypeptide(L)'
;MTMGRDPGILTTRDGYVLDRMLRDWQPLAEEWLALLKRKLSADRLPMDAPVPAGLAVIDARVAFRCASGLTDSRTLCLPRDHVPGGAFLPITTFYGLALLGLREGEALHFDRPEGRHDWVRLEKVLYRPAAPGAPATRPTFRLIAGGLAGRAIPAANENGPGPGPGPSAA
;
A
#
# COMPACT_ATOMS: atom_id res chain seq x y z
N MET A 1 -5.59 11.55 32.77
CA MET A 1 -5.57 11.99 31.36
C MET A 1 -6.56 11.15 30.61
N THR A 2 -7.59 11.76 30.08
CA THR A 2 -8.62 11.08 29.28
C THR A 2 -7.96 10.65 27.98
N MET A 3 -7.68 9.37 27.81
CA MET A 3 -7.31 8.83 26.50
C MET A 3 -8.49 9.10 25.58
N GLY A 4 -8.35 10.10 24.71
CA GLY A 4 -9.38 10.42 23.73
C GLY A 4 -9.73 9.17 22.91
N ARG A 5 -11.00 9.02 22.56
CA ARG A 5 -11.49 7.96 21.69
C ARG A 5 -10.63 7.92 20.43
N ASP A 6 -10.35 6.71 19.92
CA ASP A 6 -9.66 6.56 18.63
C ASP A 6 -10.56 7.15 17.53
N PRO A 7 -10.04 8.06 16.70
CA PRO A 7 -10.84 8.66 15.63
C PRO A 7 -11.08 7.69 14.47
N GLY A 8 -10.35 6.58 14.45
CA GLY A 8 -10.37 5.63 13.34
C GLY A 8 -11.60 4.75 13.30
N ILE A 9 -11.75 4.07 12.17
CA ILE A 9 -12.74 3.01 11.93
C ILE A 9 -12.02 1.76 11.48
N LEU A 10 -12.29 0.64 12.13
CA LEU A 10 -11.73 -0.64 11.74
C LEU A 10 -12.71 -1.40 10.83
N THR A 11 -12.18 -2.00 9.77
CA THR A 11 -12.95 -3.03 9.06
C THR A 11 -13.15 -4.23 9.96
N THR A 12 -14.16 -5.03 9.68
CA THR A 12 -14.41 -6.29 10.42
C THR A 12 -13.18 -7.21 10.36
N ARG A 13 -12.52 -7.30 9.20
CA ARG A 13 -11.29 -8.08 9.00
C ARG A 13 -10.15 -7.57 9.87
N ASP A 14 -9.87 -6.26 9.81
CA ASP A 14 -8.75 -5.68 10.54
C ASP A 14 -8.97 -5.77 12.04
N GLY A 15 -10.19 -5.53 12.49
CA GLY A 15 -10.57 -5.71 13.87
C GLY A 15 -10.38 -7.13 14.37
N TYR A 16 -10.77 -8.13 13.58
CA TYR A 16 -10.53 -9.55 13.93
C TYR A 16 -9.02 -9.86 14.05
N VAL A 17 -8.21 -9.31 13.16
CA VAL A 17 -6.74 -9.46 13.24
C VAL A 17 -6.20 -8.87 14.53
N LEU A 18 -6.61 -7.66 14.91
CA LEU A 18 -6.18 -7.02 16.15
C LEU A 18 -6.68 -7.76 17.40
N ASP A 19 -7.91 -8.26 17.40
CA ASP A 19 -8.44 -9.10 18.49
C ASP A 19 -7.63 -10.38 18.66
N ARG A 20 -7.22 -11.00 17.55
CA ARG A 20 -6.37 -12.17 17.58
C ARG A 20 -4.98 -11.85 18.10
N MET A 21 -4.39 -10.72 17.66
CA MET A 21 -3.09 -10.27 18.16
C MET A 21 -3.14 -10.02 19.67
N LEU A 22 -4.22 -9.46 20.19
CA LEU A 22 -4.37 -9.24 21.65
C LEU A 22 -4.39 -10.56 22.43
N ARG A 23 -4.96 -11.63 21.85
CA ARG A 23 -5.04 -12.94 22.52
C ARG A 23 -3.77 -13.77 22.42
N ASP A 24 -3.15 -13.75 21.23
CA ASP A 24 -2.10 -14.70 20.88
C ASP A 24 -0.69 -14.10 21.07
N TRP A 25 -0.59 -12.77 21.19
CA TRP A 25 0.69 -12.10 21.23
C TRP A 25 0.92 -11.35 22.53
N GLN A 26 2.07 -11.60 23.12
CA GLN A 26 2.51 -10.83 24.29
C GLN A 26 3.31 -9.61 23.80
N PRO A 27 2.78 -8.40 23.98
CA PRO A 27 3.47 -7.18 23.55
C PRO A 27 4.71 -6.96 24.40
N LEU A 28 5.77 -6.50 23.75
CA LEU A 28 7.03 -6.17 24.40
C LEU A 28 6.98 -4.86 25.21
N ALA A 29 5.97 -4.00 24.95
CA ALA A 29 5.82 -2.70 25.59
C ALA A 29 4.36 -2.45 26.01
N GLU A 30 4.17 -1.91 27.22
CA GLU A 30 2.84 -1.59 27.73
C GLU A 30 2.15 -0.50 26.91
N GLU A 31 2.89 0.47 26.41
CA GLU A 31 2.39 1.56 25.59
C GLU A 31 1.82 1.03 24.24
N TRP A 32 2.46 0.03 23.68
CA TRP A 32 1.95 -0.61 22.47
C TRP A 32 0.65 -1.37 22.75
N LEU A 33 0.56 -2.06 23.89
CA LEU A 33 -0.67 -2.72 24.33
C LEU A 33 -1.80 -1.73 24.58
N ALA A 34 -1.48 -0.58 25.19
CA ALA A 34 -2.45 0.50 25.40
C ALA A 34 -2.97 1.04 24.07
N LEU A 35 -2.09 1.25 23.10
CA LEU A 35 -2.46 1.65 21.73
C LEU A 35 -3.34 0.61 21.05
N LEU A 36 -3.02 -0.69 21.18
CA LEU A 36 -3.82 -1.79 20.63
C LEU A 36 -5.24 -1.82 21.23
N LYS A 37 -5.36 -1.72 22.55
CA LYS A 37 -6.66 -1.67 23.23
C LYS A 37 -7.48 -0.46 22.81
N ARG A 38 -6.83 0.69 22.65
CA ARG A 38 -7.47 1.90 22.14
C ARG A 38 -7.98 1.70 20.71
N LYS A 39 -7.18 1.10 19.82
CA LYS A 39 -7.60 0.74 18.45
C LYS A 39 -8.79 -0.21 18.45
N LEU A 40 -8.80 -1.20 19.32
CA LEU A 40 -9.93 -2.13 19.45
C LEU A 40 -11.22 -1.48 19.94
N SER A 41 -11.13 -0.32 20.61
CA SER A 41 -12.29 0.49 21.01
C SER A 41 -12.81 1.42 19.91
N ALA A 42 -12.14 1.49 18.76
CA ALA A 42 -12.58 2.25 17.60
C ALA A 42 -13.90 1.70 17.03
N ASP A 43 -14.61 2.55 16.31
CA ASP A 43 -15.82 2.14 15.61
C ASP A 43 -15.52 1.02 14.60
N ARG A 44 -16.48 0.11 14.42
CA ARG A 44 -16.38 -0.99 13.46
C ARG A 44 -17.21 -0.67 12.22
N LEU A 45 -16.61 -0.86 11.07
CA LEU A 45 -17.35 -0.81 9.81
C LEU A 45 -18.21 -2.08 9.69
N PRO A 46 -19.52 -1.97 9.41
CA PRO A 46 -20.36 -3.11 9.14
C PRO A 46 -19.79 -3.97 8.01
N MET A 47 -20.02 -5.29 8.06
CA MET A 47 -19.40 -6.26 7.13
C MET A 47 -19.82 -6.05 5.67
N ASP A 48 -21.03 -5.56 5.48
CA ASP A 48 -21.66 -5.26 4.18
C ASP A 48 -21.44 -3.83 3.72
N ALA A 49 -20.88 -2.96 4.58
CA ALA A 49 -20.62 -1.58 4.21
C ALA A 49 -19.41 -1.45 3.29
N PRO A 50 -19.49 -0.60 2.27
CA PRO A 50 -18.33 -0.35 1.42
C PRO A 50 -17.21 0.33 2.22
N VAL A 51 -16.00 -0.21 2.09
CA VAL A 51 -14.83 0.37 2.75
C VAL A 51 -14.49 1.72 2.08
N PRO A 52 -14.47 2.84 2.83
CA PRO A 52 -14.13 4.15 2.27
C PRO A 52 -12.77 4.16 1.57
N ALA A 53 -12.66 4.84 0.43
CA ALA A 53 -11.42 4.87 -0.36
C ALA A 53 -10.21 5.43 0.42
N GLY A 54 -10.46 6.45 1.25
CA GLY A 54 -9.44 7.10 2.07
C GLY A 54 -9.23 6.45 3.45
N LEU A 55 -9.63 5.20 3.66
CA LEU A 55 -9.44 4.48 4.92
C LEU A 55 -8.19 3.60 4.84
N ALA A 56 -7.30 3.76 5.81
CA ALA A 56 -6.12 2.90 5.95
C ALA A 56 -6.51 1.52 6.49
N VAL A 57 -6.31 0.49 5.69
CA VAL A 57 -6.59 -0.91 6.01
C VAL A 57 -5.33 -1.75 5.83
N ILE A 58 -5.33 -2.99 6.35
CA ILE A 58 -4.23 -3.93 6.07
C ILE A 58 -4.11 -4.14 4.56
N ASP A 59 -2.88 -4.23 4.08
CA ASP A 59 -2.48 -4.31 2.67
C ASP A 59 -2.66 -3.00 1.86
N ALA A 60 -3.14 -1.92 2.48
CA ALA A 60 -3.16 -0.61 1.83
C ALA A 60 -1.79 0.07 1.85
N ARG A 61 -1.43 0.74 0.76
CA ARG A 61 -0.29 1.63 0.71
C ARG A 61 -0.72 3.03 1.09
N VAL A 62 -0.09 3.58 2.11
CA VAL A 62 -0.45 4.86 2.71
C VAL A 62 0.74 5.81 2.71
N ALA A 63 0.48 7.09 2.45
CA ALA A 63 1.41 8.17 2.71
C ALA A 63 1.06 8.81 4.06
N PHE A 64 2.04 9.04 4.91
CA PHE A 64 1.85 9.55 6.26
C PHE A 64 2.97 10.48 6.69
N ARG A 65 2.69 11.27 7.68
CA ARG A 65 3.64 12.16 8.35
C ARG A 65 3.69 11.83 9.83
N CYS A 66 4.88 11.89 10.42
CA CYS A 66 5.08 11.67 11.86
C CYS A 66 5.63 12.91 12.56
N ALA A 67 5.72 12.86 13.88
CA ALA A 67 6.13 13.98 14.73
C ALA A 67 7.52 14.54 14.38
N SER A 68 8.42 13.72 13.84
CA SER A 68 9.74 14.17 13.37
C SER A 68 9.69 15.05 12.11
N GLY A 69 8.50 15.27 11.53
CA GLY A 69 8.33 15.96 10.26
C GLY A 69 8.59 15.08 9.03
N LEU A 70 9.03 13.84 9.24
CA LEU A 70 9.25 12.89 8.16
C LEU A 70 7.92 12.52 7.49
N THR A 71 7.90 12.58 6.17
CA THR A 71 6.83 12.03 5.34
C THR A 71 7.35 10.77 4.65
N ASP A 72 6.62 9.68 4.74
CA ASP A 72 6.98 8.40 4.13
C ASP A 72 5.75 7.74 3.52
N SER A 73 5.96 6.75 2.67
CA SER A 73 4.88 5.95 2.10
C SER A 73 5.19 4.46 2.23
N ARG A 74 4.30 3.73 2.90
CA ARG A 74 4.47 2.31 3.20
C ARG A 74 3.18 1.54 2.98
N THR A 75 3.31 0.24 2.76
CA THR A 75 2.18 -0.68 2.76
C THR A 75 2.00 -1.27 4.15
N LEU A 76 0.84 -1.07 4.76
CA LEU A 76 0.50 -1.71 6.04
C LEU A 76 0.45 -3.22 5.83
N CYS A 77 1.17 -3.98 6.64
CA CYS A 77 1.23 -5.43 6.46
C CYS A 77 1.15 -6.18 7.80
N LEU A 78 0.81 -7.46 7.71
CA LEU A 78 0.95 -8.38 8.82
C LEU A 78 2.44 -8.67 9.07
N PRO A 79 2.83 -9.06 10.31
CA PRO A 79 4.24 -9.37 10.62
C PRO A 79 4.85 -10.43 9.71
N ARG A 80 4.07 -11.43 9.34
CA ARG A 80 4.50 -12.54 8.45
C ARG A 80 4.81 -12.10 7.03
N ASP A 81 4.21 -10.98 6.59
CA ASP A 81 4.33 -10.45 5.22
C ASP A 81 5.40 -9.34 5.15
N HIS A 82 6.09 -9.08 6.27
CA HIS A 82 7.12 -8.05 6.34
C HIS A 82 8.42 -8.51 5.66
N VAL A 83 8.87 -7.72 4.69
CA VAL A 83 10.17 -7.88 4.05
C VAL A 83 11.11 -6.78 4.52
N PRO A 84 12.23 -7.09 5.20
CA PRO A 84 13.21 -6.09 5.63
C PRO A 84 13.73 -5.26 4.45
N GLY A 85 13.84 -3.94 4.65
CA GLY A 85 14.28 -3.01 3.60
C GLY A 85 13.25 -2.70 2.54
N GLY A 86 12.07 -3.31 2.57
CA GLY A 86 10.96 -3.04 1.66
C GLY A 86 10.10 -1.86 2.07
N ALA A 87 9.15 -1.52 1.21
CA ALA A 87 8.16 -0.46 1.44
C ALA A 87 6.99 -0.93 2.32
N PHE A 88 7.27 -1.79 3.33
CA PHE A 88 6.27 -2.37 4.21
C PHE A 88 6.37 -1.80 5.62
N LEU A 89 5.23 -1.62 6.26
CA LEU A 89 5.10 -1.16 7.64
C LEU A 89 4.23 -2.16 8.41
N PRO A 90 4.84 -3.02 9.24
CA PRO A 90 4.07 -3.99 10.02
C PRO A 90 3.13 -3.29 11.02
N ILE A 91 1.92 -3.81 11.15
CA ILE A 91 0.94 -3.33 12.15
C ILE A 91 1.39 -3.62 13.60
N THR A 92 2.48 -4.36 13.79
CA THR A 92 3.14 -4.56 15.08
C THR A 92 4.02 -3.39 15.49
N THR A 93 4.29 -2.45 14.59
CA THR A 93 4.97 -1.19 14.92
C THR A 93 3.98 -0.16 15.44
N PHE A 94 4.46 0.81 16.22
CA PHE A 94 3.61 1.91 16.71
C PHE A 94 2.94 2.68 15.57
N TYR A 95 3.69 3.05 14.55
CA TYR A 95 3.14 3.78 13.40
C TYR A 95 2.17 2.93 12.57
N GLY A 96 2.50 1.65 12.33
CA GLY A 96 1.63 0.75 11.58
C GLY A 96 0.29 0.53 12.29
N LEU A 97 0.32 0.32 13.61
CA LEU A 97 -0.89 0.18 14.42
C LEU A 97 -1.68 1.49 14.48
N ALA A 98 -1.00 2.62 14.68
CA ALA A 98 -1.64 3.93 14.79
C ALA A 98 -2.33 4.35 13.49
N LEU A 99 -1.72 4.07 12.32
CA LEU A 99 -2.28 4.39 11.01
C LEU A 99 -3.51 3.55 10.66
N LEU A 100 -3.56 2.29 11.13
CA LEU A 100 -4.65 1.38 10.79
C LEU A 100 -5.99 1.97 11.22
N GLY A 101 -6.94 2.05 10.30
CA GLY A 101 -8.27 2.58 10.54
C GLY A 101 -8.39 4.11 10.50
N LEU A 102 -7.30 4.86 10.30
CA LEU A 102 -7.40 6.30 10.07
C LEU A 102 -7.94 6.61 8.68
N ARG A 103 -8.63 7.74 8.57
CA ARG A 103 -9.01 8.36 7.31
C ARG A 103 -7.97 9.38 6.87
N GLU A 104 -7.95 9.68 5.59
CA GLU A 104 -7.12 10.77 5.06
C GLU A 104 -7.36 12.06 5.83
N GLY A 105 -6.27 12.71 6.27
CA GLY A 105 -6.28 13.92 7.08
C GLY A 105 -6.36 13.70 8.59
N GLU A 106 -6.70 12.50 9.06
CA GLU A 106 -6.76 12.20 10.50
C GLU A 106 -5.36 11.92 11.08
N ALA A 107 -5.21 12.26 12.34
CA ALA A 107 -4.00 12.01 13.11
C ALA A 107 -4.31 11.27 14.41
N LEU A 108 -3.39 10.44 14.84
CA LEU A 108 -3.45 9.76 16.13
C LEU A 108 -2.20 10.06 16.93
N HIS A 109 -2.41 10.50 18.16
CA HIS A 109 -1.36 10.70 19.16
C HIS A 109 -1.28 9.46 20.04
N PHE A 110 -0.08 9.03 20.37
CA PHE A 110 0.18 7.87 21.20
C PHE A 110 1.46 8.03 22.00
N ASP A 111 1.56 7.27 23.07
CA ASP A 111 2.74 7.23 23.90
C ASP A 111 3.68 6.13 23.43
N ARG A 112 4.97 6.40 23.53
CA ARG A 112 6.06 5.46 23.28
C ARG A 112 6.78 5.15 24.60
N PRO A 113 7.55 4.07 24.64
CA PRO A 113 8.41 3.79 25.78
C PRO A 113 9.24 5.02 26.19
N GLU A 114 9.58 5.10 27.47
CA GLU A 114 10.33 6.22 28.06
C GLU A 114 9.55 7.53 28.14
N GLY A 115 8.21 7.47 28.17
CA GLY A 115 7.35 8.65 28.34
C GLY A 115 7.38 9.61 27.15
N ARG A 116 7.84 9.19 26.00
CA ARG A 116 7.83 10.02 24.79
C ARG A 116 6.45 10.01 24.15
N HIS A 117 5.95 11.20 23.84
CA HIS A 117 4.73 11.37 23.06
C HIS A 117 5.07 11.44 21.57
N ASP A 118 4.31 10.73 20.76
CA ASP A 118 4.48 10.72 19.31
C ASP A 118 3.11 10.83 18.63
N TRP A 119 3.10 11.11 17.36
CA TRP A 119 1.88 11.14 16.56
C TRP A 119 2.17 10.75 15.11
N VAL A 120 1.13 10.29 14.45
CA VAL A 120 1.16 10.04 13.02
C VAL A 120 -0.12 10.57 12.39
N ARG A 121 0.00 11.15 11.20
CA ARG A 121 -1.10 11.63 10.39
C ARG A 121 -1.15 10.86 9.09
N LEU A 122 -2.32 10.34 8.75
CA LEU A 122 -2.56 9.77 7.43
C LEU A 122 -2.76 10.92 6.43
N GLU A 123 -1.85 11.05 5.48
CA GLU A 123 -1.94 12.07 4.43
C GLU A 123 -2.81 11.57 3.27
N LYS A 124 -2.54 10.34 2.79
CA LYS A 124 -3.27 9.77 1.65
C LYS A 124 -3.21 8.24 1.62
N VAL A 125 -4.25 7.62 1.11
CA VAL A 125 -4.26 6.21 0.73
C VAL A 125 -3.92 6.12 -0.76
N LEU A 126 -2.71 5.65 -1.06
CA LEU A 126 -2.17 5.59 -2.43
C LEU A 126 -2.68 4.38 -3.21
N TYR A 127 -2.88 3.28 -2.51
CA TYR A 127 -3.38 2.02 -3.06
C TYR A 127 -4.10 1.24 -1.98
N ARG A 128 -5.12 0.53 -2.37
CA ARG A 128 -5.85 -0.41 -1.53
C ARG A 128 -6.21 -1.64 -2.35
N PRO A 129 -6.02 -2.86 -1.82
CA PRO A 129 -6.49 -4.05 -2.50
C PRO A 129 -8.01 -3.99 -2.67
N ALA A 130 -8.50 -4.45 -3.82
CA ALA A 130 -9.92 -4.58 -4.04
C ALA A 130 -10.52 -5.53 -3.02
N ALA A 131 -11.70 -5.20 -2.47
CA ALA A 131 -12.43 -6.11 -1.62
C ALA A 131 -12.70 -7.42 -2.39
N PRO A 132 -12.64 -8.59 -1.74
CA PRO A 132 -13.05 -9.84 -2.37
C PRO A 132 -14.49 -9.69 -2.90
N GLY A 133 -14.67 -9.82 -4.22
CA GLY A 133 -15.97 -9.64 -4.87
C GLY A 133 -16.23 -8.27 -5.49
N ALA A 134 -15.35 -7.30 -5.34
CA ALA A 134 -15.42 -6.09 -6.15
C ALA A 134 -15.04 -6.43 -7.61
N PRO A 135 -15.82 -5.98 -8.61
CA PRO A 135 -15.43 -6.17 -10.00
C PRO A 135 -14.05 -5.54 -10.19
N ALA A 136 -13.09 -6.35 -10.63
CA ALA A 136 -11.77 -5.87 -10.98
C ALA A 136 -11.95 -4.81 -12.06
N THR A 137 -11.83 -3.54 -11.70
CA THR A 137 -11.68 -2.47 -12.67
C THR A 137 -10.31 -2.73 -13.29
N ARG A 138 -10.29 -3.49 -14.39
CA ARG A 138 -9.08 -3.65 -15.20
C ARG A 138 -8.62 -2.24 -15.55
N PRO A 139 -7.39 -1.86 -15.23
CA PRO A 139 -6.87 -0.61 -15.76
C PRO A 139 -6.96 -0.71 -17.27
N THR A 140 -7.80 0.13 -17.86
CA THR A 140 -7.88 0.26 -19.30
C THR A 140 -6.60 0.95 -19.70
N PHE A 141 -5.58 0.18 -20.05
CA PHE A 141 -4.42 0.73 -20.72
C PHE A 141 -4.91 1.22 -22.07
N ARG A 142 -5.17 2.51 -22.15
CA ARG A 142 -5.35 3.17 -23.43
C ARG A 142 -3.98 3.17 -24.07
N LEU A 143 -3.76 2.25 -25.02
CA LEU A 143 -2.62 2.32 -25.92
C LEU A 143 -2.78 3.68 -26.62
N ILE A 144 -1.99 4.65 -26.21
CA ILE A 144 -1.75 5.82 -27.03
C ILE A 144 -0.88 5.29 -28.15
N ALA A 145 -1.48 5.00 -29.29
CA ALA A 145 -0.76 4.76 -30.51
C ALA A 145 0.02 6.05 -30.78
N GLY A 146 1.27 6.09 -30.30
CA GLY A 146 2.24 7.06 -30.71
C GLY A 146 2.45 6.85 -32.19
N GLY A 147 1.81 7.67 -33.01
CA GLY A 147 2.01 7.71 -34.43
C GLY A 147 3.46 8.11 -34.71
N LEU A 148 4.33 7.12 -34.89
CA LEU A 148 5.51 7.30 -35.69
C LEU A 148 5.00 7.33 -37.14
N ALA A 149 4.72 8.56 -37.58
CA ALA A 149 4.50 8.86 -38.97
C ALA A 149 5.61 8.22 -39.78
N GLY A 150 5.20 7.38 -40.74
CA GLY A 150 6.07 6.60 -41.55
C GLY A 150 7.13 7.39 -42.26
N ARG A 151 8.35 6.97 -42.09
CA ARG A 151 9.39 7.21 -43.05
C ARG A 151 9.41 5.99 -43.94
N ALA A 152 8.76 6.12 -45.11
CA ALA A 152 8.82 5.13 -46.20
C ALA A 152 10.28 4.92 -46.56
N ILE A 153 10.75 3.70 -46.42
CA ILE A 153 12.02 3.27 -47.00
C ILE A 153 11.70 2.97 -48.48
N PRO A 154 12.32 3.62 -49.44
CA PRO A 154 12.13 3.30 -50.83
C PRO A 154 12.66 1.89 -51.09
N ALA A 155 11.85 1.08 -51.74
CA ALA A 155 12.20 -0.25 -52.16
C ALA A 155 13.42 -0.19 -53.09
N ALA A 156 14.47 -0.91 -52.73
CA ALA A 156 15.60 -1.12 -53.61
C ALA A 156 15.17 -1.97 -54.79
N ASN A 157 15.44 -1.43 -55.97
CA ASN A 157 15.15 -1.98 -57.26
C ASN A 157 15.99 -3.25 -57.50
N GLU A 158 15.35 -4.38 -57.61
CA GLU A 158 15.97 -5.59 -58.14
C GLU A 158 16.11 -5.47 -59.67
N ASN A 159 17.33 -5.23 -60.11
CA ASN A 159 17.76 -5.54 -61.45
C ASN A 159 19.27 -5.82 -61.42
N GLY A 160 19.63 -7.04 -61.18
CA GLY A 160 20.96 -7.56 -61.42
C GLY A 160 20.97 -8.46 -62.64
N PRO A 161 21.85 -8.26 -63.58
CA PRO A 161 21.99 -9.15 -64.67
C PRO A 161 22.74 -10.42 -64.26
N GLY A 162 22.32 -11.52 -64.95
CA GLY A 162 22.66 -12.86 -64.62
C GLY A 162 24.10 -13.32 -64.93
N PRO A 163 24.38 -14.61 -64.69
CA PRO A 163 25.72 -15.14 -64.54
C PRO A 163 26.35 -15.44 -65.93
N GLY A 164 27.56 -15.02 -66.10
CA GLY A 164 28.43 -15.43 -67.19
C GLY A 164 29.12 -16.77 -66.89
N PRO A 165 29.38 -17.58 -67.93
CA PRO A 165 29.96 -18.91 -67.77
C PRO A 165 31.46 -18.84 -67.53
N GLY A 166 31.95 -19.72 -66.66
CA GLY A 166 33.37 -19.91 -66.39
C GLY A 166 34.06 -20.70 -67.52
N PRO A 167 35.35 -20.50 -67.67
CA PRO A 167 36.15 -21.43 -68.49
C PRO A 167 36.74 -22.55 -67.66
N SER A 168 36.60 -23.73 -68.26
CA SER A 168 37.34 -24.95 -68.01
C SER A 168 38.83 -24.79 -68.35
N ALA A 169 39.64 -25.59 -67.74
CA ALA A 169 40.77 -26.26 -68.26
C ALA A 169 42.04 -26.30 -67.37
N ALA A 170 42.47 -27.43 -67.34
CA ALA A 170 43.70 -28.19 -67.37
C ALA A 170 44.36 -28.43 -66.02
#